data_75e31bada0dfa24cd765440506c489b2
#
_entry.id   75e31bada0dfa24cd765440506c489b2
#
_cell.length_a   1.000
_cell.length_b   1.000
_cell.length_c   1.000
_cell.angle_alpha   90.00
_cell.angle_beta   90.00
_cell.angle_gamma   90.00
#
_symmetry.space_group_name_H-M   'P 1'
#
loop_
_entity.id
_entity.type
_entity.pdbx_description
1 polymer ?
#
loop_
_entity_poly.entity_id
_entity_poly.type
_entity_poly.pdbx_seq_one_letter_code
_entity_poly.pdbx_strand_id
1 'polypeptide(L)'
;MLKPYACLALFCSLLLPSFAHADDSDVGCVTTEWKLLGANHKVCVSAFNDPDIPGVACYISQAKTGGVSGSLGLAEDPSNFAISCSQVGPIEIPAKLPKQANVFRESTSVFFKATRVTRIWDAKRNTLVYLAVSRRLVDGSPF
;
A
#
# COMPACT_ATOMS: atom_id res chain seq x y z
N MET A 1 44.60 -48.44 18.56
CA MET A 1 43.38 -48.01 19.28
C MET A 1 43.09 -46.57 18.91
N LEU A 2 42.27 -46.36 17.88
CA LEU A 2 41.83 -45.00 17.45
C LEU A 2 40.46 -44.72 18.07
N LYS A 3 40.34 -43.56 18.76
CA LYS A 3 39.06 -43.04 19.25
C LYS A 3 38.42 -42.18 18.17
N PRO A 4 37.13 -42.34 17.85
CA PRO A 4 36.42 -41.41 16.95
C PRO A 4 35.95 -40.20 17.73
N TYR A 5 36.28 -39.00 17.24
CA TYR A 5 35.73 -37.73 17.70
C TYR A 5 34.38 -37.52 17.00
N ALA A 6 33.31 -37.52 17.79
CA ALA A 6 31.97 -37.15 17.33
C ALA A 6 31.89 -35.63 17.14
N CYS A 7 31.80 -35.18 15.88
CA CYS A 7 31.43 -33.77 15.52
C CYS A 7 29.96 -33.56 15.81
N LEU A 8 29.66 -32.82 16.88
CA LEU A 8 28.33 -32.32 17.20
C LEU A 8 28.07 -31.06 16.37
N ALA A 9 27.38 -31.19 15.23
CA ALA A 9 26.97 -30.09 14.42
C ALA A 9 25.77 -29.39 15.09
N LEU A 10 26.04 -28.22 15.68
CA LEU A 10 25.00 -27.33 16.27
C LEU A 10 24.25 -26.62 15.13
N PHE A 11 23.05 -27.12 14.82
CA PHE A 11 22.16 -26.52 13.83
C PHE A 11 21.52 -25.28 14.47
N CYS A 12 22.12 -24.10 14.25
CA CYS A 12 21.57 -22.82 14.66
C CYS A 12 20.45 -22.42 13.67
N SER A 13 19.20 -22.78 14.01
CA SER A 13 18.02 -22.34 13.25
C SER A 13 17.82 -20.84 13.44
N LEU A 14 18.27 -20.04 12.48
CA LEU A 14 17.93 -18.62 12.37
C LEU A 14 16.43 -18.48 12.05
N LEU A 15 15.64 -18.21 13.07
CA LEU A 15 14.26 -17.72 12.94
C LEU A 15 14.33 -16.28 12.40
N LEU A 16 14.26 -16.14 11.07
CA LEU A 16 14.04 -14.84 10.45
C LEU A 16 12.59 -14.41 10.72
N PRO A 17 12.36 -13.20 11.26
CA PRO A 17 11.01 -12.66 11.36
C PRO A 17 10.47 -12.47 9.94
N SER A 18 9.41 -13.19 9.59
CA SER A 18 8.63 -12.92 8.38
C SER A 18 7.96 -11.57 8.56
N PHE A 19 8.48 -10.53 7.94
CA PHE A 19 7.73 -9.30 7.73
C PHE A 19 6.59 -9.65 6.79
N ALA A 20 5.37 -9.67 7.33
CA ALA A 20 4.16 -9.70 6.54
C ALA A 20 4.15 -8.43 5.69
N HIS A 21 4.50 -8.54 4.41
CA HIS A 21 4.21 -7.51 3.43
C HIS A 21 2.70 -7.47 3.30
N ALA A 22 2.11 -6.29 3.47
CA ALA A 22 0.75 -6.05 3.01
C ALA A 22 0.71 -6.45 1.53
N ASP A 23 -0.14 -7.40 1.20
CA ASP A 23 -0.30 -7.91 -0.16
C ASP A 23 -0.94 -6.78 -0.98
N ASP A 24 -0.10 -5.98 -1.63
CA ASP A 24 -0.47 -4.89 -2.53
C ASP A 24 -0.85 -5.53 -3.87
N SER A 25 -2.07 -6.07 -3.92
CA SER A 25 -2.56 -6.73 -5.11
C SER A 25 -3.04 -5.71 -6.13
N ASP A 26 -2.33 -5.58 -7.24
CA ASP A 26 -2.76 -4.82 -8.42
C ASP A 26 -4.02 -5.51 -8.99
N VAL A 27 -5.18 -4.87 -8.80
CA VAL A 27 -6.48 -5.42 -9.20
C VAL A 27 -6.64 -5.34 -10.71
N GLY A 28 -6.15 -4.27 -11.34
CA GLY A 28 -6.18 -4.09 -12.77
C GLY A 28 -6.24 -2.63 -13.21
N CYS A 29 -6.13 -2.44 -14.52
CA CYS A 29 -6.13 -1.12 -15.14
C CYS A 29 -7.10 -1.06 -16.31
N VAL A 30 -7.72 0.12 -16.50
CA VAL A 30 -8.55 0.45 -17.67
C VAL A 30 -7.88 1.58 -18.44
N THR A 31 -7.65 1.39 -19.73
CA THR A 31 -7.14 2.43 -20.62
C THR A 31 -8.23 3.45 -20.89
N THR A 32 -7.94 4.72 -20.62
CA THR A 32 -8.91 5.83 -20.79
C THR A 32 -8.68 6.62 -22.06
N GLU A 33 -7.45 6.59 -22.59
CA GLU A 33 -7.13 7.27 -23.85
C GLU A 33 -6.10 6.45 -24.63
N TRP A 34 -6.38 6.24 -25.91
CA TRP A 34 -5.49 5.58 -26.85
C TRP A 34 -4.74 6.63 -27.69
N LYS A 35 -3.41 6.57 -27.67
CA LYS A 35 -2.56 7.41 -28.53
C LYS A 35 -1.81 6.49 -29.51
N LEU A 36 -1.87 6.84 -30.81
CA LEU A 36 -1.17 6.08 -31.85
C LEU A 36 0.37 6.18 -31.70
N LEU A 37 0.86 7.27 -31.13
CA LEU A 37 2.26 7.53 -30.80
C LEU A 37 2.32 8.14 -29.40
N GLY A 38 2.94 7.41 -28.47
CA GLY A 38 3.14 7.87 -27.09
C GLY A 38 2.51 6.94 -26.05
N ALA A 39 2.49 7.42 -24.81
CA ALA A 39 1.98 6.66 -23.67
C ALA A 39 0.47 6.78 -23.55
N ASN A 40 -0.22 5.67 -23.41
CA ASN A 40 -1.66 5.64 -23.14
C ASN A 40 -1.95 6.04 -21.70
N HIS A 41 -3.01 6.82 -21.49
CA HIS A 41 -3.54 7.09 -20.16
C HIS A 41 -4.41 5.92 -19.69
N LYS A 42 -4.28 5.56 -18.42
CA LYS A 42 -5.04 4.49 -17.80
C LYS A 42 -5.39 4.84 -16.36
N VAL A 43 -6.46 4.26 -15.85
CA VAL A 43 -6.79 4.25 -14.42
C VAL A 43 -6.54 2.84 -13.91
N CYS A 44 -5.71 2.73 -12.87
CA CYS A 44 -5.38 1.47 -12.22
C CYS A 44 -6.00 1.42 -10.83
N VAL A 45 -6.41 0.22 -10.43
CA VAL A 45 -6.96 -0.05 -9.09
C VAL A 45 -6.02 -0.99 -8.36
N SER A 46 -5.60 -0.58 -7.17
CA SER A 46 -4.85 -1.40 -6.22
C SER A 46 -5.73 -1.69 -5.01
N ALA A 47 -5.60 -2.87 -4.41
CA ALA A 47 -6.32 -3.25 -3.20
C ALA A 47 -5.36 -3.48 -2.05
N PHE A 48 -5.77 -3.13 -0.84
CA PHE A 48 -5.06 -3.47 0.39
C PHE A 48 -6.04 -3.81 1.52
N ASN A 49 -5.60 -4.64 2.45
CA ASN A 49 -6.34 -4.95 3.67
C ASN A 49 -5.79 -4.11 4.83
N ASP A 50 -6.68 -3.71 5.76
CA ASP A 50 -6.21 -3.06 6.99
C ASP A 50 -5.36 -4.04 7.80
N PRO A 51 -4.10 -3.72 8.13
CA PRO A 51 -3.20 -4.65 8.82
C PRO A 51 -3.61 -4.94 10.27
N ASP A 52 -4.34 -4.03 10.90
CA ASP A 52 -4.75 -4.17 12.30
C ASP A 52 -6.20 -4.61 12.47
N ILE A 53 -7.00 -4.55 11.39
CA ILE A 53 -8.44 -4.83 11.44
C ILE A 53 -8.80 -5.80 10.30
N PRO A 54 -8.72 -7.11 10.55
CA PRO A 54 -9.20 -8.11 9.61
C PRO A 54 -10.67 -7.84 9.22
N GLY A 55 -11.01 -8.15 7.98
CA GLY A 55 -12.37 -7.95 7.46
C GLY A 55 -12.64 -6.57 6.87
N VAL A 56 -11.61 -5.70 6.73
CA VAL A 56 -11.67 -4.46 5.97
C VAL A 56 -10.75 -4.54 4.76
N ALA A 57 -11.29 -4.35 3.57
CA ALA A 57 -10.54 -4.19 2.33
C ALA A 57 -10.77 -2.80 1.74
N CYS A 58 -9.70 -2.19 1.27
CA CYS A 58 -9.70 -0.88 0.63
C CYS A 58 -9.19 -0.98 -0.81
N TYR A 59 -9.78 -0.19 -1.69
CA TYR A 59 -9.41 -0.07 -3.09
C TYR A 59 -9.05 1.37 -3.39
N ILE A 60 -7.90 1.57 -4.01
CA ILE A 60 -7.42 2.87 -4.47
C ILE A 60 -7.41 2.86 -5.98
N SER A 61 -8.10 3.79 -6.62
CA SER A 61 -7.99 4.06 -8.05
C SER A 61 -7.09 5.25 -8.29
N GLN A 62 -6.16 5.13 -9.24
CA GLN A 62 -5.19 6.17 -9.58
C GLN A 62 -5.06 6.31 -11.09
N ALA A 63 -4.98 7.55 -11.57
CA ALA A 63 -4.60 7.81 -12.94
C ALA A 63 -3.10 7.54 -13.12
N LYS A 64 -2.76 6.71 -14.10
CA LYS A 64 -1.37 6.37 -14.46
C LYS A 64 -1.15 6.65 -15.95
N THR A 65 0.01 7.20 -16.28
CA THR A 65 0.45 7.42 -17.66
C THR A 65 1.50 6.36 -17.99
N GLY A 66 1.34 5.66 -19.11
CA GLY A 66 2.33 4.71 -19.58
C GLY A 66 3.57 5.38 -20.17
N GLY A 67 4.54 4.56 -20.63
CA GLY A 67 5.78 5.03 -21.25
C GLY A 67 6.87 5.44 -20.26
N VAL A 68 8.01 5.94 -20.80
CA VAL A 68 9.19 6.29 -19.99
C VAL A 68 8.89 7.42 -19.01
N SER A 69 8.11 8.42 -19.42
CA SER A 69 7.70 9.54 -18.56
C SER A 69 6.76 9.10 -17.42
N GLY A 70 5.89 8.12 -17.67
CA GLY A 70 5.03 7.53 -16.65
C GLY A 70 5.80 6.65 -15.67
N SER A 71 6.76 5.86 -16.14
CA SER A 71 7.61 5.03 -15.28
C SER A 71 8.51 5.86 -14.36
N LEU A 72 8.87 7.07 -14.77
CA LEU A 72 9.60 8.04 -13.94
C LEU A 72 8.67 8.88 -13.04
N GLY A 73 7.34 8.73 -13.16
CA GLY A 73 6.36 9.47 -12.37
C GLY A 73 6.32 10.97 -12.66
N LEU A 74 6.88 11.41 -13.79
CA LEU A 74 6.97 12.83 -14.18
C LEU A 74 5.66 13.35 -14.80
N ALA A 75 4.84 12.43 -15.37
CA ALA A 75 3.63 12.77 -16.12
C ALA A 75 2.34 12.55 -15.32
N GLU A 76 2.40 12.12 -14.08
CA GLU A 76 1.22 11.82 -13.28
C GLU A 76 0.93 12.91 -12.27
N ASP A 77 -0.36 13.31 -12.20
CA ASP A 77 -0.84 14.14 -11.10
C ASP A 77 -1.25 13.23 -9.93
N PRO A 78 -0.48 13.22 -8.82
CA PRO A 78 -0.76 12.35 -7.69
C PRO A 78 -2.02 12.73 -6.91
N SER A 79 -2.66 13.86 -7.24
CA SER A 79 -3.92 14.28 -6.63
C SER A 79 -5.14 13.57 -7.22
N ASN A 80 -5.00 12.93 -8.38
CA ASN A 80 -6.08 12.20 -9.04
C ASN A 80 -6.17 10.74 -8.55
N PHE A 81 -6.70 10.56 -7.36
CA PHE A 81 -7.02 9.24 -6.82
C PHE A 81 -8.38 9.26 -6.11
N ALA A 82 -8.99 8.09 -5.98
CA ALA A 82 -10.14 7.85 -5.11
C ALA A 82 -9.89 6.61 -4.26
N ILE A 83 -10.47 6.61 -3.05
CA ILE A 83 -10.42 5.47 -2.14
C ILE A 83 -11.83 5.03 -1.78
N SER A 84 -12.05 3.72 -1.74
CA SER A 84 -13.25 3.09 -1.21
C SER A 84 -12.85 1.94 -0.32
N CYS A 85 -13.38 1.91 0.91
CA CYS A 85 -13.15 0.80 1.84
C CYS A 85 -14.48 0.13 2.18
N SER A 86 -14.47 -1.19 2.24
CA SER A 86 -15.65 -2.01 2.49
C SER A 86 -15.37 -3.07 3.54
N GLN A 87 -16.40 -3.41 4.29
CA GLN A 87 -16.39 -4.58 5.14
C GLN A 87 -16.50 -5.83 4.27
N VAL A 88 -15.51 -6.71 4.34
CA VAL A 88 -15.45 -7.98 3.60
C VAL A 88 -15.49 -9.20 4.53
N GLY A 89 -15.56 -8.98 5.82
CA GLY A 89 -15.64 -10.01 6.85
C GLY A 89 -16.05 -9.44 8.22
N PRO A 90 -16.11 -10.27 9.26
CA PRO A 90 -16.34 -9.80 10.62
C PRO A 90 -15.26 -8.76 11.02
N ILE A 91 -15.69 -7.65 11.61
CA ILE A 91 -14.80 -6.61 12.12
C ILE A 91 -14.75 -6.68 13.63
N GLU A 92 -13.55 -6.92 14.17
CA GLU A 92 -13.27 -6.84 15.59
C GLU A 92 -12.32 -5.68 15.84
N ILE A 93 -12.77 -4.68 16.61
CA ILE A 93 -11.95 -3.54 16.96
C ILE A 93 -11.03 -3.93 18.12
N PRO A 94 -9.70 -3.94 17.94
CA PRO A 94 -8.76 -4.24 19.02
C PRO A 94 -8.91 -3.27 20.19
N ALA A 95 -8.80 -3.77 21.43
CA ALA A 95 -8.91 -2.95 22.64
C ALA A 95 -7.91 -1.79 22.71
N LYS A 96 -6.79 -1.90 22.00
CA LYS A 96 -5.71 -0.88 21.94
C LYS A 96 -5.55 -0.32 20.52
N LEU A 97 -6.66 -0.12 19.81
CA LEU A 97 -6.58 0.49 18.48
C LEU A 97 -6.12 1.96 18.59
N PRO A 98 -5.04 2.36 17.91
CA PRO A 98 -4.62 3.75 17.85
C PRO A 98 -5.72 4.62 17.23
N LYS A 99 -5.94 5.82 17.79
CA LYS A 99 -6.88 6.78 17.22
C LYS A 99 -6.59 7.10 15.75
N GLN A 100 -5.31 7.04 15.37
CA GLN A 100 -4.84 7.29 14.01
C GLN A 100 -3.63 6.42 13.71
N ALA A 101 -3.63 5.76 12.55
CA ALA A 101 -2.51 4.95 12.07
C ALA A 101 -2.37 5.04 10.54
N ASN A 102 -1.13 4.97 10.05
CA ASN A 102 -0.89 4.81 8.63
C ASN A 102 -1.01 3.31 8.29
N VAL A 103 -1.96 2.96 7.45
CA VAL A 103 -2.29 1.55 7.12
C VAL A 103 -1.83 1.12 5.74
N PHE A 104 -1.51 2.10 4.87
CA PHE A 104 -1.03 1.83 3.52
C PHE A 104 -0.13 2.96 3.02
N ARG A 105 0.86 2.59 2.21
CA ARG A 105 1.72 3.54 1.49
C ARG A 105 2.16 2.93 0.18
N GLU A 106 1.89 3.64 -0.92
CA GLU A 106 2.38 3.31 -2.25
C GLU A 106 3.27 4.44 -2.76
N SER A 107 4.45 4.09 -3.27
CA SER A 107 5.33 5.05 -3.94
C SER A 107 4.98 5.06 -5.43
N THR A 108 4.42 6.18 -5.91
CA THR A 108 4.00 6.34 -7.30
C THR A 108 5.09 6.90 -8.20
N SER A 109 6.24 7.29 -7.65
CA SER A 109 7.40 7.69 -8.44
C SER A 109 8.71 7.39 -7.73
N VAL A 110 9.77 7.16 -8.53
CA VAL A 110 11.12 6.89 -8.02
C VAL A 110 11.67 8.06 -7.20
N PHE A 111 11.16 9.28 -7.42
CA PHE A 111 11.80 10.46 -6.87
C PHE A 111 10.96 11.30 -5.89
N PHE A 112 9.61 11.42 -6.05
CA PHE A 112 8.97 12.54 -5.34
C PHE A 112 7.50 12.36 -4.96
N LYS A 113 6.85 11.22 -5.20
CA LYS A 113 5.41 11.09 -4.99
C LYS A 113 5.05 9.80 -4.25
N ALA A 114 4.27 9.93 -3.19
CA ALA A 114 3.73 8.77 -2.47
C ALA A 114 2.29 9.02 -2.06
N THR A 115 1.45 8.02 -2.28
CA THR A 115 0.10 7.97 -1.71
C THR A 115 0.17 7.27 -0.37
N ARG A 116 -0.48 7.85 0.63
CA ARG A 116 -0.58 7.31 1.97
C ARG A 116 -2.04 7.23 2.36
N VAL A 117 -2.43 6.13 2.98
CA VAL A 117 -3.74 6.00 3.63
C VAL A 117 -3.56 5.97 5.13
N THR A 118 -4.33 6.83 5.79
CA THR A 118 -4.40 6.94 7.24
C THR A 118 -5.77 6.49 7.69
N ARG A 119 -5.83 5.48 8.56
CA ARG A 119 -7.04 5.10 9.27
C ARG A 119 -7.21 6.02 10.48
N ILE A 120 -8.43 6.51 10.69
CA ILE A 120 -8.85 7.30 11.84
C ILE A 120 -10.01 6.57 12.51
N TRP A 121 -9.88 6.29 13.80
CA TRP A 121 -10.93 5.70 14.60
C TRP A 121 -11.84 6.77 15.21
N ASP A 122 -13.10 6.85 14.74
CA ASP A 122 -14.14 7.65 15.37
C ASP A 122 -14.92 6.80 16.38
N ALA A 123 -14.42 6.77 17.61
CA ALA A 123 -15.03 5.98 18.69
C ALA A 123 -16.47 6.43 19.03
N LYS A 124 -16.83 7.71 18.80
CA LYS A 124 -18.18 8.22 19.09
C LYS A 124 -19.21 7.63 18.16
N ARG A 125 -18.83 7.36 16.91
CA ARG A 125 -19.73 6.79 15.89
C ARG A 125 -19.47 5.34 15.60
N ASN A 126 -18.52 4.73 16.32
CA ASN A 126 -18.06 3.35 16.07
C ASN A 126 -17.69 3.14 14.59
N THR A 127 -16.92 4.07 14.02
CA THR A 127 -16.67 4.12 12.57
C THR A 127 -15.18 4.24 12.28
N LEU A 128 -14.71 3.47 11.31
CA LEU A 128 -13.37 3.58 10.75
C LEU A 128 -13.42 4.52 9.53
N VAL A 129 -12.59 5.54 9.54
CA VAL A 129 -12.44 6.50 8.44
C VAL A 129 -11.08 6.29 7.80
N TYR A 130 -11.04 6.12 6.48
CA TYR A 130 -9.80 5.98 5.73
C TYR A 130 -9.59 7.22 4.87
N LEU A 131 -8.50 7.93 5.14
CA LEU A 131 -8.13 9.15 4.44
C LEU A 131 -6.90 8.90 3.59
N ALA A 132 -7.05 8.98 2.28
CA ALA A 132 -5.92 8.93 1.36
C ALA A 132 -5.36 10.34 1.13
N VAL A 133 -4.05 10.47 1.16
CA VAL A 133 -3.33 11.74 0.97
C VAL A 133 -2.15 11.50 0.04
N SER A 134 -2.01 12.36 -0.97
CA SER A 134 -0.81 12.43 -1.79
C SER A 134 0.23 13.32 -1.13
N ARG A 135 1.47 12.87 -1.07
CA ARG A 135 2.60 13.68 -0.64
C ARG A 135 3.56 13.94 -1.81
N ARG A 136 3.79 15.19 -2.12
CA ARG A 136 4.98 15.63 -2.85
C ARG A 136 6.13 15.73 -1.85
N LEU A 137 7.28 15.15 -2.18
CA LEU A 137 8.50 15.26 -1.36
C LEU A 137 9.32 16.53 -1.69
N VAL A 138 8.75 17.47 -2.43
CA VAL A 138 9.37 18.75 -2.78
C VAL A 138 8.63 19.87 -2.07
N ASP A 139 9.36 20.79 -1.46
CA ASP A 139 8.84 21.97 -0.74
C ASP A 139 7.81 22.73 -1.58
N GLY A 140 6.61 22.88 -1.02
CA GLY A 140 5.54 23.67 -1.59
C GLY A 140 4.20 22.98 -1.45
N SER A 141 3.37 23.53 -0.59
CA SER A 141 1.94 23.29 -0.37
C SER A 141 1.47 21.82 -0.28
N PRO A 142 0.96 21.40 0.87
CA PRO A 142 0.30 20.12 1.03
C PRO A 142 -1.14 20.23 0.50
N PHE A 143 -1.41 19.67 -0.67
CA PHE A 143 -2.76 19.29 -1.09
C PHE A 143 -2.70 17.94 -1.76
#